data_90ce5b92c6b2383e0efffd86019da4aa
#
_entry.id   90ce5b92c6b2383e0efffd86019da4aa
#
_cell.length_a   1.000
_cell.length_b   1.000
_cell.length_c   1.000
_cell.angle_alpha   90.00
_cell.angle_beta   90.00
_cell.angle_gamma   90.00
#
_symmetry.space_group_name_H-M   'P 1'
#
loop_
_entity.id
_entity.type
_entity.pdbx_description
1 polymer ?
#
loop_
_entity_poly.entity_id
_entity_poly.type
_entity_poly.pdbx_seq_one_letter_code
_entity_poly.pdbx_strand_id
1 'polypeptide(L)'
;MSKVLLKTIKKRIDFIKVSKKGKRFFTQGFTLQKYKRNLYSEEKDAAVRVGFTITKRIGSAVIRNKIKRRFKAIIKEILNNYLKKNYDYVIIANKKSLIMDYKELKSDIIKTVK
;
A
#
# COMPACT_ATOMS: atom_id res chain seq x y z
N MET A 1 -2.02 -1.39 24.45
CA MET A 1 -1.93 -1.98 23.10
C MET A 1 -0.70 -1.44 22.35
N SER A 2 0.07 -2.31 21.80
CA SER A 2 1.24 -1.91 21.03
C SER A 2 0.78 -1.30 19.70
N LYS A 3 1.27 -0.12 19.40
CA LYS A 3 1.02 0.51 18.09
C LYS A 3 1.78 -0.25 17.02
N VAL A 4 1.13 -0.45 15.88
CA VAL A 4 1.78 -1.05 14.71
C VAL A 4 2.71 -0.02 14.09
N LEU A 5 3.98 -0.39 13.92
CA LEU A 5 4.96 0.48 13.29
C LEU A 5 4.78 0.46 11.77
N LEU A 6 4.65 1.65 11.17
CA LEU A 6 4.51 1.83 9.73
C LEU A 6 5.82 2.34 9.14
N LYS A 7 6.32 1.65 8.12
CA LYS A 7 7.49 2.07 7.36
C LYS A 7 7.14 2.19 5.88
N THR A 8 7.90 3.01 5.16
CA THR A 8 7.73 3.19 3.71
C THR A 8 8.71 2.31 2.95
N ILE A 9 8.22 1.61 1.92
CA ILE A 9 9.09 0.88 1.00
C ILE A 9 9.73 1.89 0.06
N LYS A 10 11.07 1.91 0.00
CA LYS A 10 11.84 2.85 -0.82
C LYS A 10 12.71 2.18 -1.86
N LYS A 11 13.20 0.98 -1.58
CA LYS A 11 14.14 0.29 -2.45
C LYS A 11 13.44 -0.44 -3.58
N ARG A 12 13.98 -0.32 -4.79
CA ARG A 12 13.45 -1.00 -5.96
C ARG A 12 13.40 -2.52 -5.79
N ILE A 13 14.41 -3.10 -5.14
CA ILE A 13 14.45 -4.54 -4.91
C ILE A 13 13.27 -5.02 -4.07
N ASP A 14 12.82 -4.22 -3.10
CA ASP A 14 11.66 -4.56 -2.27
C ASP A 14 10.37 -4.54 -3.08
N PHE A 15 10.19 -3.55 -3.97
CA PHE A 15 9.05 -3.49 -4.89
C PHE A 15 9.01 -4.69 -5.82
N ILE A 16 10.15 -5.08 -6.37
CA ILE A 16 10.26 -6.25 -7.25
C ILE A 16 9.89 -7.53 -6.50
N LYS A 17 10.36 -7.69 -5.27
CA LYS A 17 10.08 -8.85 -4.44
C LYS A 17 8.59 -9.00 -4.16
N VAL A 18 7.91 -7.92 -3.79
CA VAL A 18 6.47 -7.92 -3.57
C VAL A 18 5.73 -8.25 -4.86
N SER A 19 6.17 -7.69 -5.98
CA SER A 19 5.55 -7.94 -7.28
C SER A 19 5.67 -9.41 -7.72
N LYS A 20 6.82 -10.03 -7.49
CA LYS A 20 7.05 -11.41 -7.93
C LYS A 20 6.47 -12.46 -6.98
N LYS A 21 6.55 -12.23 -5.66
CA LYS A 21 6.20 -13.23 -4.65
C LYS A 21 4.87 -12.96 -3.96
N GLY A 22 4.35 -11.74 -4.03
CA GLY A 22 3.13 -11.35 -3.36
C GLY A 22 1.86 -11.73 -4.13
N LYS A 23 0.74 -11.61 -3.45
CA LYS A 23 -0.59 -11.76 -4.06
C LYS A 23 -1.06 -10.41 -4.59
N ARG A 24 -1.83 -10.43 -5.66
CA ARG A 24 -2.38 -9.23 -6.30
C ARG A 24 -3.89 -9.20 -6.19
N PHE A 25 -4.41 -8.01 -5.93
CA PHE A 25 -5.86 -7.75 -5.88
C PHE A 25 -6.16 -6.53 -6.72
N PHE A 26 -7.03 -6.68 -7.69
CA PHE A 26 -7.38 -5.61 -8.62
C PHE A 26 -8.66 -4.93 -8.19
N THR A 27 -8.66 -3.59 -8.17
CA THR A 27 -9.84 -2.77 -7.91
C THR A 27 -9.95 -1.68 -8.97
N GLN A 28 -11.02 -0.87 -8.92
CA GLN A 28 -11.21 0.23 -9.86
C GLN A 28 -10.14 1.31 -9.73
N GLY A 29 -9.73 1.63 -8.50
CA GLY A 29 -8.83 2.73 -8.23
C GLY A 29 -7.36 2.34 -8.10
N PHE A 30 -7.07 1.06 -7.91
CA PHE A 30 -5.70 0.63 -7.66
C PHE A 30 -5.56 -0.89 -7.80
N THR A 31 -4.31 -1.33 -7.87
CA THR A 31 -3.95 -2.73 -7.67
C THR A 31 -3.16 -2.83 -6.38
N LEU A 32 -3.55 -3.72 -5.48
CA LEU A 32 -2.80 -3.98 -4.26
C LEU A 32 -1.96 -5.23 -4.43
N GLN A 33 -0.69 -5.13 -4.07
CA GLN A 33 0.20 -6.28 -3.95
C GLN A 33 0.52 -6.48 -2.47
N LYS A 34 0.41 -7.71 -1.99
CA LYS A 34 0.57 -8.06 -0.59
C LYS A 34 1.56 -9.21 -0.45
N TYR A 35 2.58 -9.04 0.38
CA TYR A 35 3.62 -10.03 0.58
C TYR A 35 3.96 -10.17 2.07
N LYS A 36 3.88 -11.41 2.57
CA LYS A 36 4.30 -11.71 3.93
C LYS A 36 5.81 -11.93 3.97
N ARG A 37 6.53 -11.07 4.70
CA ARG A 37 7.97 -11.22 4.85
C ARG A 37 8.32 -12.46 5.66
N ASN A 38 9.49 -13.06 5.37
CA ASN A 38 10.00 -14.20 6.12
C ASN A 38 10.46 -13.74 7.51
N LEU A 39 9.91 -14.35 8.56
CA LEU A 39 10.26 -14.06 9.94
C LEU A 39 11.71 -14.42 10.30
N TYR A 40 12.34 -15.26 9.49
CA TYR A 40 13.72 -15.70 9.71
C TYR A 40 14.76 -14.85 8.95
N SER A 41 14.32 -13.85 8.21
CA SER A 41 15.23 -12.92 7.56
C SER A 41 15.87 -12.00 8.60
N GLU A 42 17.02 -11.42 8.24
CA GLU A 42 17.73 -10.48 9.11
C GLU A 42 16.92 -9.25 9.50
N GLU A 43 15.85 -8.98 8.77
CA GLU A 43 14.90 -7.94 9.11
C GLU A 43 13.95 -8.45 10.21
N LYS A 44 14.40 -8.35 11.44
CA LYS A 44 13.62 -8.71 12.63
C LYS A 44 12.50 -7.70 12.91
N ASP A 45 12.19 -6.87 11.96
CA ASP A 45 11.30 -5.74 12.13
C ASP A 45 9.85 -6.16 11.86
N ALA A 46 9.05 -6.15 12.89
CA ALA A 46 7.62 -6.49 12.81
C ALA A 46 6.78 -5.37 12.16
N ALA A 47 7.41 -4.40 11.54
CA ALA A 47 6.71 -3.28 10.93
C ALA A 47 5.83 -3.69 9.76
N VAL A 48 4.75 -2.94 9.56
CA VAL A 48 4.02 -2.91 8.30
C VAL A 48 4.78 -1.98 7.36
N ARG A 49 5.10 -2.46 6.15
CA ARG A 49 5.75 -1.61 5.16
C ARG A 49 4.81 -1.37 3.99
N VAL A 50 4.69 -0.12 3.57
CA VAL A 50 3.80 0.29 2.48
C VAL A 50 4.58 1.08 1.43
N GLY A 51 4.41 0.70 0.17
CA GLY A 51 4.98 1.42 -0.96
C GLY A 51 3.89 1.86 -1.92
N PHE A 52 4.14 2.95 -2.63
CA PHE A 52 3.20 3.49 -3.61
C PHE A 52 3.88 3.57 -4.97
N THR A 53 3.20 3.05 -5.99
CA THR A 53 3.61 3.19 -7.39
C THR A 53 2.58 4.06 -8.10
N ILE A 54 2.98 5.29 -8.41
CA ILE A 54 2.13 6.26 -9.10
C ILE A 54 2.92 6.79 -10.28
N THR A 55 2.64 6.25 -11.46
CA THR A 55 3.43 6.52 -12.66
C THR A 55 3.13 7.88 -13.27
N LYS A 56 4.06 8.40 -14.07
CA LYS A 56 3.89 9.66 -14.79
C LYS A 56 2.71 9.65 -15.75
N ARG A 57 2.25 8.49 -16.19
CA ARG A 57 1.07 8.34 -17.05
C ARG A 57 -0.20 8.85 -16.40
N ILE A 58 -0.26 8.85 -15.07
CA ILE A 58 -1.44 9.30 -14.33
C ILE A 58 -1.62 10.80 -14.43
N GLY A 59 -0.53 11.56 -14.48
CA GLY A 59 -0.59 13.00 -14.59
C GLY A 59 0.64 13.70 -14.04
N SER A 60 0.50 15.02 -13.80
CA SER A 60 1.56 15.86 -13.25
C SER A 60 1.97 15.45 -11.84
N ALA A 61 3.08 15.98 -11.36
CA ALA A 61 3.54 15.76 -9.98
C ALA A 61 2.47 16.18 -8.96
N VAL A 62 1.76 17.27 -9.24
CA VAL A 62 0.67 17.76 -8.36
C VAL A 62 -0.45 16.72 -8.24
N ILE A 63 -0.88 16.16 -9.36
CA ILE A 63 -1.93 15.12 -9.39
C ILE A 63 -1.44 13.87 -8.67
N ARG A 64 -0.22 13.43 -8.96
CA ARG A 64 0.36 12.24 -8.32
C ARG A 64 0.47 12.40 -6.81
N ASN A 65 0.84 13.58 -6.34
CA ASN A 65 0.92 13.87 -4.91
C ASN A 65 -0.45 13.86 -4.23
N LYS A 66 -1.50 14.37 -4.91
CA LYS A 66 -2.87 14.30 -4.39
C LYS A 66 -3.32 12.86 -4.17
N ILE A 67 -3.07 12.00 -5.15
CA ILE A 67 -3.40 10.57 -5.07
C ILE A 67 -2.63 9.92 -3.91
N LYS A 68 -1.35 10.18 -3.82
CA LYS A 68 -0.49 9.63 -2.77
C LYS A 68 -0.98 10.04 -1.37
N ARG A 69 -1.38 11.30 -1.20
CA ARG A 69 -1.92 11.79 0.07
C ARG A 69 -3.20 11.07 0.47
N ARG A 70 -4.08 10.82 -0.50
CA ARG A 70 -5.32 10.08 -0.25
C ARG A 70 -5.03 8.68 0.27
N PHE A 71 -4.15 7.94 -0.40
CA PHE A 71 -3.78 6.60 0.03
C PHE A 71 -3.07 6.60 1.39
N LYS A 72 -2.16 7.55 1.62
CA LYS A 72 -1.48 7.66 2.91
C LYS A 72 -2.46 7.91 4.05
N ALA A 73 -3.44 8.78 3.86
CA ALA A 73 -4.45 9.06 4.86
C ALA A 73 -5.27 7.81 5.20
N ILE A 74 -5.68 7.06 4.18
CA ILE A 74 -6.41 5.81 4.38
C ILE A 74 -5.57 4.79 5.13
N ILE A 75 -4.31 4.61 4.73
CA ILE A 75 -3.40 3.65 5.38
C ILE A 75 -3.24 3.98 6.87
N LYS A 76 -3.10 5.25 7.21
CA LYS A 76 -3.00 5.67 8.63
C LYS A 76 -4.26 5.31 9.42
N GLU A 77 -5.43 5.50 8.83
CA GLU A 77 -6.70 5.19 9.50
C GLU A 77 -6.87 3.70 9.75
N ILE A 78 -6.45 2.85 8.83
CA ILE A 78 -6.69 1.40 8.92
C ILE A 78 -5.51 0.61 9.50
N LEU A 79 -4.40 1.28 9.78
CA LEU A 79 -3.13 0.64 10.14
C LEU A 79 -3.27 -0.38 11.28
N ASN A 80 -3.85 0.02 12.39
CA ASN A 80 -3.90 -0.82 13.60
C ASN A 80 -4.96 -1.93 13.51
N ASN A 81 -6.01 -1.74 12.74
CA ASN A 81 -7.14 -2.66 12.69
C ASN A 81 -7.07 -3.68 11.56
N TYR A 82 -6.43 -3.32 10.44
CA TYR A 82 -6.50 -4.12 9.22
C TYR A 82 -5.14 -4.54 8.65
N LEU A 83 -4.09 -3.76 8.87
CA LEU A 83 -2.77 -4.08 8.34
C LEU A 83 -2.02 -5.00 9.29
N LYS A 84 -1.39 -6.02 8.74
CA LYS A 84 -0.73 -7.06 9.52
C LYS A 84 0.78 -6.82 9.62
N LYS A 85 1.33 -7.06 10.80
CA LYS A 85 2.78 -7.00 11.01
C LYS A 85 3.49 -7.98 10.08
N ASN A 86 4.73 -7.66 9.71
CA ASN A 86 5.57 -8.45 8.83
C ASN A 86 5.08 -8.53 7.37
N TYR A 87 4.10 -7.70 6.99
CA TYR A 87 3.61 -7.63 5.63
C TYR A 87 4.13 -6.40 4.90
N ASP A 88 4.38 -6.58 3.61
CA ASP A 88 4.63 -5.50 2.67
C ASP A 88 3.40 -5.33 1.80
N TYR A 89 2.94 -4.09 1.68
CA TYR A 89 1.81 -3.73 0.83
C TYR A 89 2.29 -2.71 -0.20
N VAL A 90 2.04 -2.98 -1.47
CA VAL A 90 2.32 -2.01 -2.55
C VAL A 90 1.00 -1.64 -3.21
N ILE A 91 0.74 -0.34 -3.25
CA ILE A 91 -0.45 0.21 -3.91
C ILE A 91 -0.02 0.81 -5.24
N ILE A 92 -0.50 0.22 -6.33
CA ILE A 92 -0.27 0.72 -7.68
C ILE A 92 -1.52 1.49 -8.07
N ALA A 93 -1.43 2.83 -8.10
CA ALA A 93 -2.58 3.68 -8.32
C ALA A 93 -3.03 3.71 -9.78
N ASN A 94 -4.35 3.72 -9.99
CA ASN A 94 -4.97 4.05 -11.25
C ASN A 94 -5.44 5.51 -11.22
N LYS A 95 -5.64 6.10 -12.39
CA LYS A 95 -6.13 7.48 -12.51
C LYS A 95 -7.48 7.69 -11.82
N LYS A 96 -8.30 6.67 -11.79
CA LYS A 96 -9.65 6.71 -11.17
C LYS A 96 -9.57 7.01 -9.66
N SER A 97 -8.48 6.67 -9.00
CA SER A 97 -8.31 6.94 -7.56
C SER A 97 -8.35 8.42 -7.22
N LEU A 98 -8.08 9.29 -8.18
CA LEU A 98 -8.15 10.75 -7.98
C LEU A 98 -9.57 11.25 -7.76
N ILE A 99 -10.54 10.66 -8.46
CA ILE A 99 -11.93 11.13 -8.49
C ILE A 99 -12.90 10.27 -7.69
N MET A 100 -12.47 9.09 -7.24
CA MET A 100 -13.31 8.21 -6.43
C MET A 100 -13.63 8.85 -5.08
N ASP A 101 -14.83 8.56 -4.56
CA ASP A 101 -15.20 8.94 -3.21
C ASP A 101 -14.21 8.31 -2.22
N TYR A 102 -13.76 9.09 -1.26
CA TYR A 102 -12.81 8.65 -0.23
C TYR A 102 -13.29 7.41 0.52
N LYS A 103 -14.56 7.38 0.89
CA LYS A 103 -15.15 6.23 1.60
C LYS A 103 -15.13 4.96 0.76
N GLU A 104 -15.40 5.09 -0.53
CA GLU A 104 -15.37 3.96 -1.47
C GLU A 104 -13.95 3.44 -1.63
N LEU A 105 -12.99 4.34 -1.81
CA LEU A 105 -11.57 3.99 -1.95
C LEU A 105 -11.06 3.28 -0.68
N LYS A 106 -11.42 3.79 0.49
CA LYS A 106 -11.07 3.20 1.78
C LYS A 106 -11.68 1.80 1.93
N SER A 107 -12.95 1.64 1.59
CA SER A 107 -13.63 0.35 1.63
C SER A 107 -12.93 -0.69 0.75
N ASP A 108 -12.54 -0.29 -0.46
CA ASP A 108 -11.84 -1.17 -1.39
C ASP A 108 -10.48 -1.59 -0.83
N ILE A 109 -9.75 -0.67 -0.20
CA ILE A 109 -8.46 -1.01 0.43
C ILE A 109 -8.67 -2.02 1.56
N ILE A 110 -9.65 -1.80 2.43
CA ILE A 110 -9.94 -2.72 3.53
C ILE A 110 -10.24 -4.13 3.01
N LYS A 111 -11.03 -4.24 1.95
CA LYS A 111 -11.37 -5.54 1.34
C LYS A 111 -10.14 -6.26 0.81
N THR A 112 -9.18 -5.54 0.25
CA THR A 112 -8.00 -6.15 -0.35
C THR A 112 -6.95 -6.56 0.66
N VAL A 113 -6.84 -5.86 1.80
CA VAL A 113 -5.82 -6.16 2.82
C VAL A 113 -6.25 -7.22 3.82
N LYS A 114 -7.53 -7.51 3.89
CA LYS A 114 -8.05 -8.57 4.77
C LYS A 114 -7.50 -9.95 4.45
#